data_94fbc1b60f60ac10c12650be9bf213cb
#
_entry.id   94fbc1b60f60ac10c12650be9bf213cb
#
_cell.length_a   1.000
_cell.length_b   1.000
_cell.length_c   1.000
_cell.angle_alpha   90.00
_cell.angle_beta   90.00
_cell.angle_gamma   90.00
#
_symmetry.space_group_name_H-M   'P 1'
#
loop_
_entity.id
_entity.type
_entity.pdbx_description
1 polymer ?
#
loop_
_entity_poly.entity_id
_entity_poly.type
_entity_poly.pdbx_seq_one_letter_code
_entity_poly.pdbx_strand_id
1 'polypeptide(L)'
;TATTEIYTLSYTTLFRSENIEKWSMVRTHRAIDRCDIGIVILDAERGFEEQDKRIIQLLNDARKGIIIAVNKWDLVDNEESDTAHKMKKAILEEVKTFHYVPVIFTSATEKTRIFKILDIAKEIKARREKRISTGKLNKILIDLFERTPAPAVRGYDLRINYITQVGTEPPLFTIFLNQPQLLPDSYKRFVERQIRENFDLEGTPISLLFRKKDK
;
A
#
# COMPACT_ATOMS: atom_id res chain seq x y z
N THR A 1 2.34 -18.55 -18.60
CA THR A 1 3.10 -18.74 -17.36
C THR A 1 3.65 -17.39 -16.92
N ALA A 2 2.90 -16.69 -16.05
CA ALA A 2 3.37 -15.46 -15.44
C ALA A 2 4.47 -15.83 -14.43
N THR A 3 5.70 -15.45 -14.71
CA THR A 3 6.81 -15.60 -13.79
C THR A 3 6.71 -14.47 -12.77
N THR A 4 6.30 -14.78 -11.55
CA THR A 4 6.34 -13.83 -10.44
C THR A 4 7.79 -13.65 -10.05
N GLU A 5 8.43 -12.58 -10.52
CA GLU A 5 9.78 -12.23 -10.11
C GLU A 5 9.72 -11.49 -8.76
N ILE A 6 10.32 -12.07 -7.74
CA ILE A 6 10.43 -11.49 -6.39
C ILE A 6 11.81 -10.86 -6.29
N TYR A 7 11.85 -9.54 -6.21
CA TYR A 7 13.08 -8.79 -5.95
C TYR A 7 13.18 -8.43 -4.48
N THR A 8 14.23 -8.91 -3.83
CA THR A 8 14.57 -8.56 -2.47
C THR A 8 15.44 -7.31 -2.50
N LEU A 9 14.94 -6.21 -2.02
CA LEU A 9 15.70 -4.96 -1.88
C LEU A 9 16.32 -4.94 -0.48
N SER A 10 17.56 -5.42 -0.37
CA SER A 10 18.39 -5.26 0.82
C SER A 10 19.42 -4.18 0.56
N TYR A 11 19.43 -3.14 1.36
CA TYR A 11 20.40 -2.07 1.26
C TYR A 11 21.42 -2.19 2.39
N THR A 12 22.59 -2.71 2.07
CA THR A 12 23.72 -2.67 2.98
C THR A 12 24.48 -1.36 2.76
N THR A 13 24.40 -0.47 3.72
CA THR A 13 25.13 0.79 3.74
C THR A 13 26.60 0.52 4.04
N LEU A 14 27.40 0.36 3.02
CA LEU A 14 28.86 0.55 3.11
C LEU A 14 29.33 1.08 1.75
N PHE A 15 29.61 2.34 1.72
CA PHE A 15 30.43 3.15 0.83
C PHE A 15 29.72 4.43 0.35
N ARG A 16 30.15 5.53 1.00
CA ARG A 16 29.94 6.91 0.53
C ARG A 16 30.67 7.13 -0.81
N SER A 17 29.95 7.00 -1.91
CA SER A 17 30.28 7.75 -3.11
C SER A 17 28.95 8.07 -3.84
N GLU A 18 28.72 9.32 -4.17
CA GLU A 18 27.52 9.80 -4.88
C GLU A 18 27.19 8.99 -6.14
N ASN A 19 28.20 8.41 -6.78
CA ASN A 19 28.01 7.58 -7.95
C ASN A 19 27.41 6.21 -7.63
N ILE A 20 27.77 5.58 -6.51
CA ILE A 20 27.23 4.26 -6.10
C ILE A 20 25.78 4.42 -5.67
N GLU A 21 25.42 5.50 -4.98
CA GLU A 21 24.04 5.78 -4.60
C GLU A 21 23.15 6.00 -5.83
N LYS A 22 23.64 6.76 -6.83
CA LYS A 22 22.93 6.95 -8.12
C LYS A 22 22.69 5.63 -8.85
N TRP A 23 23.73 4.78 -8.95
CA TRP A 23 23.61 3.47 -9.60
C TRP A 23 22.68 2.53 -8.84
N SER A 24 22.70 2.59 -7.52
CA SER A 24 21.79 1.83 -6.67
C SER A 24 20.33 2.26 -6.87
N MET A 25 20.05 3.55 -6.89
CA MET A 25 18.71 4.07 -7.19
C MET A 25 18.21 3.65 -8.56
N VAL A 26 19.07 3.69 -9.60
CA VAL A 26 18.69 3.22 -10.94
C VAL A 26 18.33 1.74 -10.95
N ARG A 27 19.08 0.90 -10.22
CA ARG A 27 18.74 -0.54 -10.09
C ARG A 27 17.43 -0.73 -9.34
N THR A 28 17.20 0.01 -8.27
CA THR A 28 15.94 -0.03 -7.49
C THR A 28 14.75 0.34 -8.38
N HIS A 29 14.82 1.42 -9.15
CA HIS A 29 13.76 1.79 -10.09
C HIS A 29 13.48 0.69 -11.12
N ARG A 30 14.55 0.13 -11.74
CA ARG A 30 14.38 -0.98 -12.70
C ARG A 30 13.76 -2.23 -12.07
N ALA A 31 14.12 -2.54 -10.84
CA ALA A 31 13.52 -3.66 -10.10
C ALA A 31 12.03 -3.39 -9.81
N ILE A 32 11.70 -2.18 -9.36
CA ILE A 32 10.31 -1.75 -9.12
C ILE A 32 9.48 -1.82 -10.41
N ASP A 33 10.02 -1.37 -11.54
CA ASP A 33 9.29 -1.41 -12.82
C ASP A 33 8.89 -2.84 -13.23
N ARG A 34 9.75 -3.82 -12.94
CA ARG A 34 9.58 -5.22 -13.35
C ARG A 34 8.77 -6.06 -12.37
N CYS A 35 8.76 -5.72 -11.08
CA CYS A 35 8.07 -6.51 -10.08
C CYS A 35 6.55 -6.24 -10.06
N ASP A 36 5.78 -7.21 -9.58
CA ASP A 36 4.37 -7.02 -9.21
C ASP A 36 4.23 -6.64 -7.74
N ILE A 37 5.14 -7.14 -6.90
CA ILE A 37 5.14 -6.97 -5.46
C ILE A 37 6.56 -6.70 -4.98
N GLY A 38 6.77 -5.63 -4.23
CA GLY A 38 8.01 -5.31 -3.55
C GLY A 38 7.99 -5.81 -2.11
N ILE A 39 9.06 -6.47 -1.70
CA ILE A 39 9.29 -6.85 -0.31
C ILE A 39 10.41 -5.96 0.23
N VAL A 40 10.06 -5.06 1.15
CA VAL A 40 11.01 -4.19 1.84
C VAL A 40 11.49 -4.91 3.08
N ILE A 41 12.79 -5.22 3.13
CA ILE A 41 13.39 -5.94 4.25
C ILE A 41 14.07 -4.94 5.18
N LEU A 42 13.57 -4.89 6.42
CA LEU A 42 14.13 -4.09 7.50
C LEU A 42 15.02 -4.97 8.39
N ASP A 43 16.04 -4.37 8.98
CA ASP A 43 16.84 -4.97 10.03
C ASP A 43 16.20 -4.63 11.39
N ALA A 44 15.84 -5.65 12.17
CA ALA A 44 15.16 -5.46 13.45
C ALA A 44 16.01 -4.68 14.47
N GLU A 45 17.35 -4.78 14.41
CA GLU A 45 18.27 -4.06 15.29
C GLU A 45 18.39 -2.56 14.91
N ARG A 46 18.29 -2.24 13.61
CA ARG A 46 18.38 -0.85 13.12
C ARG A 46 17.04 -0.12 13.14
N GLY A 47 15.96 -0.87 13.06
CA GLY A 47 14.62 -0.32 12.99
C GLY A 47 14.27 0.21 11.59
N PHE A 48 13.38 1.19 11.57
CA PHE A 48 12.84 1.79 10.33
C PHE A 48 13.61 3.07 9.99
N GLU A 49 14.20 3.13 8.81
CA GLU A 49 15.02 4.24 8.34
C GLU A 49 14.30 5.08 7.25
N GLU A 50 14.71 6.33 7.07
CA GLU A 50 14.15 7.24 6.05
C GLU A 50 14.28 6.67 4.62
N GLN A 51 15.31 5.85 4.38
CA GLN A 51 15.52 5.19 3.10
C GLN A 51 14.46 4.12 2.83
N ASP A 52 14.04 3.37 3.84
CA ASP A 52 12.97 2.38 3.73
C ASP A 52 11.66 3.05 3.34
N LYS A 53 11.38 4.19 3.95
CA LYS A 53 10.22 5.02 3.65
C LYS A 53 10.21 5.48 2.19
N ARG A 54 11.36 5.88 1.65
CA ARG A 54 11.50 6.25 0.23
C ARG A 54 11.22 5.07 -0.70
N ILE A 55 11.70 3.87 -0.37
CA ILE A 55 11.44 2.66 -1.17
C ILE A 55 9.95 2.32 -1.15
N ILE A 56 9.32 2.38 0.02
CA ILE A 56 7.87 2.15 0.16
C ILE A 56 7.08 3.18 -0.66
N GLN A 57 7.50 4.45 -0.63
CA GLN A 57 6.88 5.50 -1.45
C GLN A 57 7.02 5.19 -2.95
N LEU A 58 8.21 4.80 -3.41
CA LEU A 58 8.44 4.45 -4.82
C LEU A 58 7.57 3.27 -5.27
N LEU A 59 7.45 2.23 -4.44
CA LEU A 59 6.57 1.10 -4.71
C LEU A 59 5.10 1.51 -4.77
N ASN A 60 4.67 2.38 -3.85
CA ASN A 60 3.32 2.91 -3.85
C ASN A 60 3.03 3.75 -5.10
N ASP A 61 3.95 4.64 -5.49
CA ASP A 61 3.79 5.51 -6.66
C ASP A 61 3.76 4.70 -7.96
N ALA A 62 4.57 3.62 -8.02
CA ALA A 62 4.54 2.63 -9.09
C ALA A 62 3.34 1.65 -9.00
N ARG A 63 2.47 1.81 -7.99
CA ARG A 63 1.27 0.97 -7.78
C ARG A 63 1.59 -0.53 -7.67
N LYS A 64 2.73 -0.87 -7.09
CA LYS A 64 3.15 -2.26 -6.82
C LYS A 64 2.60 -2.76 -5.50
N GLY A 65 2.37 -4.07 -5.36
CA GLY A 65 2.07 -4.65 -4.05
C GLY A 65 3.25 -4.44 -3.09
N ILE A 66 2.99 -4.30 -1.79
CA ILE A 66 4.03 -3.96 -0.81
C ILE A 66 3.92 -4.88 0.40
N ILE A 67 5.06 -5.42 0.83
CA ILE A 67 5.22 -6.17 2.08
C ILE A 67 6.41 -5.58 2.82
N ILE A 68 6.29 -5.37 4.13
CA ILE A 68 7.40 -5.04 5.01
C ILE A 68 7.78 -6.31 5.78
N ALA A 69 9.03 -6.76 5.63
CA ALA A 69 9.60 -7.89 6.34
C ALA A 69 10.67 -7.43 7.31
N VAL A 70 10.41 -7.48 8.62
CA VAL A 70 11.39 -7.18 9.65
C VAL A 70 12.21 -8.43 9.90
N ASN A 71 13.44 -8.45 9.42
CA ASN A 71 14.35 -9.58 9.50
C ASN A 71 15.28 -9.47 10.72
N LYS A 72 15.99 -10.55 11.04
CA LYS A 72 16.80 -10.73 12.24
C LYS A 72 15.99 -10.63 13.54
N TRP A 73 14.75 -11.11 13.51
CA TRP A 73 13.88 -11.10 14.68
C TRP A 73 14.38 -12.00 15.80
N ASP A 74 15.26 -12.96 15.50
CA ASP A 74 15.99 -13.81 16.44
C ASP A 74 16.97 -13.05 17.35
N LEU A 75 17.43 -11.86 16.93
CA LEU A 75 18.35 -11.01 17.71
C LEU A 75 17.63 -10.02 18.63
N VAL A 76 16.32 -9.88 18.48
CA VAL A 76 15.51 -8.98 19.30
C VAL A 76 15.15 -9.67 20.61
N ASP A 77 15.43 -8.99 21.71
CA ASP A 77 15.04 -9.46 23.04
C ASP A 77 13.50 -9.44 23.16
N ASN A 78 12.92 -10.63 23.26
CA ASN A 78 11.47 -10.85 23.31
C ASN A 78 10.98 -11.12 24.74
N GLU A 79 11.68 -10.68 25.77
CA GLU A 79 11.24 -10.84 27.18
C GLU A 79 9.90 -10.18 27.43
N GLU A 80 9.57 -9.09 26.69
CA GLU A 80 8.24 -8.51 26.70
C GLU A 80 7.35 -9.12 25.61
N SER A 81 6.24 -9.71 26.00
CA SER A 81 5.24 -10.33 25.09
C SER A 81 4.67 -9.37 24.02
N ASP A 82 4.96 -8.06 24.11
CA ASP A 82 4.39 -7.00 23.29
C ASP A 82 5.41 -6.33 22.33
N THR A 83 6.66 -6.79 22.30
CA THR A 83 7.74 -6.18 21.50
C THR A 83 7.39 -6.12 20.02
N ALA A 84 6.87 -7.20 19.44
CA ALA A 84 6.45 -7.24 18.03
C ALA A 84 5.30 -6.26 17.74
N HIS A 85 4.34 -6.13 18.65
CA HIS A 85 3.24 -5.20 18.50
C HIS A 85 3.70 -3.74 18.58
N LYS A 86 4.56 -3.41 19.54
CA LYS A 86 5.17 -2.07 19.69
C LYS A 86 5.95 -1.69 18.43
N MET A 87 6.80 -2.57 17.91
CA MET A 87 7.58 -2.32 16.71
C MET A 87 6.70 -2.18 15.46
N LYS A 88 5.70 -3.06 15.29
CA LYS A 88 4.73 -2.93 14.20
C LYS A 88 4.01 -1.59 14.25
N LYS A 89 3.56 -1.16 15.43
CA LYS A 89 2.88 0.12 15.62
C LYS A 89 3.80 1.29 15.26
N ALA A 90 5.06 1.28 15.72
CA ALA A 90 6.04 2.30 15.39
C ALA A 90 6.29 2.41 13.87
N ILE A 91 6.48 1.26 13.18
CA ILE A 91 6.64 1.23 11.72
C ILE A 91 5.40 1.83 11.02
N LEU A 92 4.19 1.44 11.44
CA LEU A 92 2.95 1.94 10.84
C LEU A 92 2.72 3.43 11.12
N GLU A 93 3.21 3.96 12.24
CA GLU A 93 3.18 5.39 12.55
C GLU A 93 4.13 6.20 11.65
N GLU A 94 5.29 5.66 11.29
CA GLU A 94 6.22 6.27 10.33
C GLU A 94 5.66 6.29 8.90
N VAL A 95 4.96 5.21 8.51
CA VAL A 95 4.35 5.07 7.18
C VAL A 95 2.87 5.43 7.16
N LYS A 96 2.44 6.41 7.93
CA LYS A 96 1.02 6.81 8.17
C LYS A 96 0.10 6.71 6.94
N THR A 97 0.61 7.05 5.76
CA THR A 97 -0.14 6.97 4.49
C THR A 97 -0.31 5.54 3.99
N PHE A 98 0.50 4.59 4.46
CA PHE A 98 0.59 3.21 3.96
C PHE A 98 0.19 2.18 5.02
N HIS A 99 -0.72 2.53 5.94
CA HIS A 99 -1.20 1.65 7.02
C HIS A 99 -1.80 0.32 6.52
N TYR A 100 -2.05 0.20 5.22
CA TYR A 100 -2.55 -1.02 4.58
C TYR A 100 -1.43 -2.02 4.24
N VAL A 101 -0.16 -1.66 4.46
CA VAL A 101 0.97 -2.53 4.14
C VAL A 101 1.15 -3.56 5.26
N PRO A 102 1.15 -4.88 4.96
CA PRO A 102 1.39 -5.91 5.95
C PRO A 102 2.84 -5.87 6.45
N VAL A 103 3.02 -6.04 7.76
CA VAL A 103 4.32 -6.16 8.41
C VAL A 103 4.44 -7.56 8.97
N ILE A 104 5.52 -8.26 8.59
CA ILE A 104 5.85 -9.61 9.07
C ILE A 104 7.24 -9.62 9.70
N PHE A 105 7.38 -10.31 10.83
CA PHE A 105 8.65 -10.51 11.53
C PHE A 105 9.25 -11.86 11.16
N THR A 106 10.50 -11.88 10.73
CA THR A 106 11.17 -13.04 10.17
C THR A 106 12.59 -13.20 10.70
N SER A 107 13.10 -14.42 10.68
CA SER A 107 14.53 -14.70 10.82
C SER A 107 14.99 -15.55 9.65
N ALA A 108 15.92 -15.01 8.88
CA ALA A 108 16.53 -15.76 7.77
C ALA A 108 17.45 -16.87 8.29
N THR A 109 18.13 -16.64 9.40
CA THR A 109 19.06 -17.58 10.05
C THR A 109 18.30 -18.79 10.60
N GLU A 110 17.22 -18.55 11.33
CA GLU A 110 16.38 -19.60 11.91
C GLU A 110 15.30 -20.11 10.94
N LYS A 111 15.23 -19.54 9.75
CA LYS A 111 14.20 -19.84 8.72
C LYS A 111 12.77 -19.61 9.20
N THR A 112 12.59 -18.74 10.21
CA THR A 112 11.30 -18.48 10.82
C THR A 112 10.48 -17.57 9.92
N ARG A 113 9.26 -18.00 9.55
CA ARG A 113 8.26 -17.27 8.75
C ARG A 113 8.70 -16.81 7.36
N ILE A 114 9.83 -17.30 6.82
CA ILE A 114 10.31 -16.91 5.47
C ILE A 114 9.29 -17.32 4.40
N PHE A 115 8.77 -18.53 4.46
CA PHE A 115 7.77 -19.01 3.50
C PHE A 115 6.44 -18.27 3.59
N LYS A 116 6.10 -17.74 4.78
CA LYS A 116 4.89 -16.95 4.96
C LYS A 116 4.90 -15.65 4.15
N ILE A 117 6.08 -15.08 3.86
CA ILE A 117 6.20 -13.94 2.95
C ILE A 117 5.64 -14.27 1.57
N LEU A 118 5.94 -15.48 1.06
CA LEU A 118 5.46 -15.94 -0.24
C LEU A 118 3.94 -16.12 -0.25
N ASP A 119 3.37 -16.60 0.84
CA ASP A 119 1.92 -16.75 0.94
C ASP A 119 1.23 -15.39 1.00
N ILE A 120 1.75 -14.43 1.77
CA ILE A 120 1.28 -13.04 1.77
C ILE A 120 1.40 -12.43 0.36
N ALA A 121 2.51 -12.68 -0.34
CA ALA A 121 2.68 -12.18 -1.71
C ALA A 121 1.62 -12.75 -2.67
N LYS A 122 1.31 -14.05 -2.58
CA LYS A 122 0.21 -14.67 -3.36
C LYS A 122 -1.15 -14.05 -3.04
N GLU A 123 -1.42 -13.80 -1.76
CA GLU A 123 -2.66 -13.14 -1.33
C GLU A 123 -2.77 -11.73 -1.89
N ILE A 124 -1.69 -10.94 -1.82
CA ILE A 124 -1.65 -9.59 -2.40
C ILE A 124 -1.86 -9.66 -3.91
N LYS A 125 -1.24 -10.61 -4.61
CA LYS A 125 -1.44 -10.80 -6.05
C LYS A 125 -2.91 -11.08 -6.35
N ALA A 126 -3.53 -11.99 -5.62
CA ALA A 126 -4.94 -12.31 -5.78
C ALA A 126 -5.86 -11.09 -5.49
N ARG A 127 -5.54 -10.27 -4.47
CA ARG A 127 -6.27 -9.04 -4.18
C ARG A 127 -6.14 -8.01 -5.31
N ARG A 128 -4.97 -7.91 -5.94
CA ARG A 128 -4.71 -7.00 -7.07
C ARG A 128 -5.51 -7.39 -8.32
N GLU A 129 -5.63 -8.69 -8.58
CA GLU A 129 -6.37 -9.25 -9.72
C GLU A 129 -7.90 -9.22 -9.53
N LYS A 130 -8.34 -9.18 -8.27
CA LYS A 130 -9.75 -9.30 -7.92
C LYS A 130 -10.57 -8.13 -8.42
N ARG A 131 -11.65 -8.43 -9.13
CA ARG A 131 -12.66 -7.46 -9.53
C ARG A 131 -13.83 -7.44 -8.54
N ILE A 132 -14.07 -6.27 -7.97
CA ILE A 132 -15.22 -6.04 -7.10
C ILE A 132 -16.40 -5.62 -7.97
N SER A 133 -17.54 -6.29 -7.84
CA SER A 133 -18.71 -5.95 -8.65
C SER A 133 -19.24 -4.56 -8.30
N THR A 134 -19.66 -3.84 -9.32
CA THR A 134 -20.24 -2.49 -9.19
C THR A 134 -21.44 -2.45 -8.25
N GLY A 135 -22.30 -3.47 -8.29
CA GLY A 135 -23.43 -3.56 -7.36
C GLY A 135 -23.00 -3.63 -5.90
N LYS A 136 -21.92 -4.42 -5.59
CA LYS A 136 -21.38 -4.51 -4.23
C LYS A 136 -20.75 -3.19 -3.79
N LEU A 137 -19.99 -2.52 -4.68
CA LEU A 137 -19.38 -1.21 -4.41
C LEU A 137 -20.45 -0.19 -4.03
N ASN A 138 -21.48 -0.04 -4.88
CA ASN A 138 -22.51 0.98 -4.67
C ASN A 138 -23.40 0.67 -3.46
N LYS A 139 -23.80 -0.58 -3.24
CA LYS A 139 -24.60 -0.98 -2.08
C LYS A 139 -23.95 -0.60 -0.75
N ILE A 140 -22.62 -0.70 -0.65
CA ILE A 140 -21.90 -0.44 0.61
C ILE A 140 -21.52 1.04 0.73
N LEU A 141 -20.98 1.63 -0.36
CA LEU A 141 -20.32 2.93 -0.27
C LEU A 141 -21.27 4.10 -0.50
N ILE A 142 -22.33 3.95 -1.31
CA ILE A 142 -23.25 5.08 -1.55
C ILE A 142 -24.00 5.45 -0.27
N ASP A 143 -24.58 4.49 0.43
CA ASP A 143 -25.26 4.73 1.71
C ASP A 143 -24.33 5.41 2.73
N LEU A 144 -23.05 5.02 2.73
CA LEU A 144 -22.05 5.58 3.63
C LEU A 144 -21.74 7.05 3.28
N PHE A 145 -21.60 7.38 2.00
CA PHE A 145 -21.34 8.75 1.54
C PHE A 145 -22.57 9.64 1.68
N GLU A 146 -23.77 9.11 1.62
CA GLU A 146 -24.98 9.85 1.95
C GLU A 146 -25.05 10.24 3.43
N ARG A 147 -24.59 9.35 4.33
CA ARG A 147 -24.50 9.62 5.79
C ARG A 147 -23.34 10.56 6.14
N THR A 148 -22.29 10.57 5.35
CA THR A 148 -21.10 11.42 5.56
C THR A 148 -20.79 12.17 4.27
N PRO A 149 -21.62 13.17 3.93
CA PRO A 149 -21.48 13.90 2.67
C PRO A 149 -20.19 14.74 2.64
N ALA A 150 -19.70 15.00 1.43
CA ALA A 150 -18.61 15.94 1.26
C ALA A 150 -19.04 17.34 1.67
N PRO A 151 -18.14 18.12 2.27
CA PRO A 151 -18.46 19.51 2.62
C PRO A 151 -18.82 20.31 1.37
N ALA A 152 -19.82 21.20 1.51
CA ALA A 152 -20.16 22.12 0.45
C ALA A 152 -18.99 23.07 0.14
N VAL A 153 -18.69 23.28 -1.13
CA VAL A 153 -17.60 24.15 -1.58
C VAL A 153 -18.16 25.18 -2.56
N ARG A 154 -17.90 26.45 -2.28
CA ARG A 154 -18.38 27.58 -3.09
C ARG A 154 -19.90 27.54 -3.35
N GLY A 155 -20.69 27.11 -2.36
CA GLY A 155 -22.15 27.01 -2.47
C GLY A 155 -22.67 25.80 -3.24
N TYR A 156 -21.79 24.86 -3.66
CA TYR A 156 -22.17 23.63 -4.32
C TYR A 156 -22.16 22.46 -3.33
N ASP A 157 -23.26 21.75 -3.26
CA ASP A 157 -23.33 20.45 -2.60
C ASP A 157 -22.64 19.38 -3.46
N LEU A 158 -21.68 18.69 -2.89
CA LEU A 158 -20.94 17.63 -3.57
C LEU A 158 -21.58 16.27 -3.27
N ARG A 159 -22.00 15.55 -4.32
CA ARG A 159 -22.64 14.25 -4.19
C ARG A 159 -21.93 13.20 -5.05
N ILE A 160 -21.57 12.09 -4.41
CA ILE A 160 -21.10 10.90 -5.11
C ILE A 160 -22.32 10.13 -5.55
N ASN A 161 -22.44 9.87 -6.85
CA ASN A 161 -23.61 9.22 -7.45
C ASN A 161 -23.37 7.75 -7.76
N TYR A 162 -22.10 7.37 -8.02
CA TYR A 162 -21.78 6.05 -8.55
C TYR A 162 -20.30 5.75 -8.43
N ILE A 163 -19.96 4.48 -8.16
CA ILE A 163 -18.59 3.99 -8.08
C ILE A 163 -18.48 2.71 -8.88
N THR A 164 -17.39 2.57 -9.62
CA THR A 164 -17.08 1.35 -10.36
C THR A 164 -15.58 1.09 -10.36
N GLN A 165 -15.19 -0.18 -10.38
CA GLN A 165 -13.79 -0.58 -10.60
C GLN A 165 -13.59 -0.76 -12.11
N VAL A 166 -12.73 0.07 -12.69
CA VAL A 166 -12.45 0.06 -14.14
C VAL A 166 -11.18 -0.68 -14.52
N GLY A 167 -10.31 -0.97 -13.55
CA GLY A 167 -9.06 -1.71 -13.76
C GLY A 167 -8.68 -2.58 -12.58
N THR A 168 -7.84 -3.58 -12.87
CA THR A 168 -7.12 -4.43 -11.92
C THR A 168 -5.63 -4.28 -12.19
N GLU A 169 -4.77 -4.59 -11.22
CA GLU A 169 -3.30 -4.60 -11.35
C GLU A 169 -2.64 -3.29 -11.86
N PRO A 170 -2.87 -2.16 -11.18
CA PRO A 170 -3.48 -1.97 -9.86
C PRO A 170 -5.00 -1.80 -9.91
N PRO A 171 -5.69 -2.03 -8.78
CA PRO A 171 -7.12 -1.72 -8.69
C PRO A 171 -7.36 -0.22 -8.92
N LEU A 172 -8.16 0.08 -9.93
CA LEU A 172 -8.51 1.44 -10.33
C LEU A 172 -10.02 1.64 -10.18
N PHE A 173 -10.40 2.58 -9.33
CA PHE A 173 -11.79 2.94 -9.08
C PHE A 173 -12.12 4.29 -9.70
N THR A 174 -13.24 4.36 -10.40
CA THR A 174 -13.81 5.62 -10.87
C THR A 174 -15.01 5.98 -10.00
N ILE A 175 -14.96 7.16 -9.43
CA ILE A 175 -15.98 7.74 -8.58
C ILE A 175 -16.67 8.87 -9.38
N PHE A 176 -17.95 8.71 -9.65
CA PHE A 176 -18.74 9.70 -10.37
C PHE A 176 -19.46 10.62 -9.39
N LEU A 177 -19.23 11.91 -9.53
CA LEU A 177 -19.86 12.94 -8.72
C LEU A 177 -20.21 14.16 -9.58
N ASN A 178 -21.05 15.06 -9.03
CA ASN A 178 -21.54 16.23 -9.75
C ASN A 178 -20.46 17.26 -10.09
N GLN A 179 -19.50 17.52 -9.17
CA GLN A 179 -18.47 18.55 -9.31
C GLN A 179 -17.09 18.03 -8.86
N PRO A 180 -16.41 17.17 -9.62
CA PRO A 180 -15.17 16.51 -9.21
C PRO A 180 -14.00 17.48 -8.95
N GLN A 181 -13.96 18.60 -9.67
CA GLN A 181 -12.93 19.64 -9.53
C GLN A 181 -12.99 20.38 -8.18
N LEU A 182 -14.13 20.35 -7.48
CA LEU A 182 -14.32 21.00 -6.19
C LEU A 182 -14.10 20.05 -5.01
N LEU A 183 -13.86 18.76 -5.26
CA LEU A 183 -13.74 17.77 -4.18
C LEU A 183 -12.45 17.97 -3.39
N PRO A 184 -12.54 18.26 -2.07
CA PRO A 184 -11.36 18.46 -1.23
C PRO A 184 -10.49 17.19 -1.13
N ASP A 185 -9.17 17.36 -1.05
CA ASP A 185 -8.24 16.22 -0.92
C ASP A 185 -8.43 15.45 0.38
N SER A 186 -8.89 16.11 1.45
CA SER A 186 -9.29 15.45 2.69
C SER A 186 -10.42 14.45 2.46
N TYR A 187 -11.40 14.81 1.62
CA TYR A 187 -12.51 13.91 1.30
C TYR A 187 -12.10 12.80 0.32
N LYS A 188 -11.17 13.08 -0.61
CA LYS A 188 -10.60 12.03 -1.47
C LYS A 188 -9.91 10.94 -0.62
N ARG A 189 -9.13 11.35 0.40
CA ARG A 189 -8.51 10.43 1.37
C ARG A 189 -9.55 9.67 2.20
N PHE A 190 -10.64 10.34 2.58
CA PHE A 190 -11.77 9.67 3.25
C PHE A 190 -12.38 8.58 2.36
N VAL A 191 -12.65 8.88 1.09
CA VAL A 191 -13.17 7.91 0.12
C VAL A 191 -12.23 6.70 -0.02
N GLU A 192 -10.92 6.94 -0.14
CA GLU A 192 -9.92 5.86 -0.19
C GLU A 192 -9.97 4.98 1.05
N ARG A 193 -9.98 5.60 2.22
CA ARG A 193 -10.08 4.88 3.49
C ARG A 193 -11.34 4.04 3.56
N GLN A 194 -12.50 4.57 3.15
CA GLN A 194 -13.76 3.83 3.17
C GLN A 194 -13.75 2.63 2.20
N ILE A 195 -13.11 2.76 1.03
CA ILE A 195 -12.92 1.62 0.13
C ILE A 195 -12.07 0.54 0.82
N ARG A 196 -10.96 0.91 1.49
CA ARG A 196 -10.08 -0.03 2.18
C ARG A 196 -10.73 -0.71 3.40
N GLU A 197 -11.52 0.02 4.16
CA GLU A 197 -12.23 -0.51 5.35
C GLU A 197 -13.31 -1.55 4.98
N ASN A 198 -13.92 -1.40 3.81
CA ASN A 198 -15.02 -2.27 3.37
C ASN A 198 -14.60 -3.38 2.39
N PHE A 199 -13.39 -3.30 1.84
CA PHE A 199 -12.87 -4.29 0.89
C PHE A 199 -11.44 -4.67 1.24
N ASP A 200 -11.16 -5.98 1.21
CA ASP A 200 -9.82 -6.52 1.46
C ASP A 200 -8.84 -6.09 0.33
N LEU A 201 -8.03 -5.08 0.65
CA LEU A 201 -7.02 -4.49 -0.23
C LEU A 201 -5.67 -4.34 0.50
N GLU A 202 -5.43 -5.18 1.52
CA GLU A 202 -4.17 -5.19 2.26
C GLU A 202 -2.98 -5.42 1.32
N GLY A 203 -1.90 -4.66 1.52
CA GLY A 203 -0.69 -4.72 0.70
C GLY A 203 -0.85 -4.20 -0.73
N THR A 204 -2.04 -3.68 -1.10
CA THR A 204 -2.37 -3.29 -2.47
C THR A 204 -2.60 -1.79 -2.59
N PRO A 205 -1.73 -1.03 -3.26
CA PRO A 205 -2.01 0.35 -3.64
C PRO A 205 -3.20 0.41 -4.60
N ILE A 206 -4.08 1.39 -4.39
CA ILE A 206 -5.23 1.63 -5.27
C ILE A 206 -5.12 2.99 -5.96
N SER A 207 -5.84 3.15 -7.07
CA SER A 207 -5.96 4.43 -7.75
C SER A 207 -7.41 4.87 -7.78
N LEU A 208 -7.66 6.16 -7.54
CA LEU A 208 -8.98 6.76 -7.57
C LEU A 208 -9.05 7.82 -8.66
N LEU A 209 -10.04 7.72 -9.54
CA LEU A 209 -10.38 8.73 -10.52
C LEU A 209 -11.73 9.35 -10.16
N PHE A 210 -11.76 10.66 -10.06
CA PHE A 210 -12.97 11.42 -9.78
C PHE A 210 -13.45 12.06 -11.09
N ARG A 211 -14.65 11.71 -11.56
CA ARG A 211 -15.20 12.17 -12.84
C ARG A 211 -16.61 12.68 -12.69
N LYS A 212 -17.00 13.60 -13.57
CA LYS A 212 -18.39 13.96 -13.79
C LYS A 212 -19.03 12.85 -14.62
N LYS A 213 -20.29 12.49 -14.31
CA LYS A 213 -21.04 11.56 -15.15
C LYS A 213 -21.42 12.32 -16.43
N ASP A 214 -20.94 11.83 -17.55
CA ASP A 214 -21.43 12.31 -18.83
C ASP A 214 -22.92 11.95 -18.97
N LYS A 215 -23.69 12.88 -19.53
CA LYS A 215 -25.13 12.69 -19.73
C LYS A 215 -25.41 11.64 -20.78
#